data_739c6a1cb6989ec730522b8ac4bfbd21
#
_entry.id   739c6a1cb6989ec730522b8ac4bfbd21
#
_cell.length_a   1.000
_cell.length_b   1.000
_cell.length_c   1.000
_cell.angle_alpha   90.00
_cell.angle_beta   90.00
_cell.angle_gamma   90.00
#
_symmetry.space_group_name_H-M   'P 1'
#
loop_
_entity.id
_entity.type
_entity.pdbx_description
1 polymer ?
#
loop_
_entity_poly.entity_id
_entity_poly.type
_entity_poly.pdbx_seq_one_letter_code
_entity_poly.pdbx_strand_id
1 'polypeptide(L)'
;MKAAVVRQNPDGYADVVEKELRMIKPNESLLDMEYCGVCHTDLHVAAGDYGNKAGTVLGHEGIGIVKEIGSEVTSLKVGDRVSVAWFFEGCGHCEYCVSGNETFCREVKNAGYSVDGGMAEQAIVTADYAVKVPEGLDPIE
;
A
#
# COMPACT_ATOMS: atom_id res chain seq x y z
N MET A 1 -14.11 6.18 3.95
CA MET A 1 -13.16 5.68 4.97
C MET A 1 -12.27 6.79 5.47
N LYS A 2 -11.83 6.72 6.73
CA LYS A 2 -10.82 7.63 7.26
C LYS A 2 -9.43 7.24 6.76
N ALA A 3 -8.63 8.24 6.39
CA ALA A 3 -7.26 8.04 5.88
C ALA A 3 -6.36 9.22 6.27
N ALA A 4 -5.08 8.91 6.58
CA ALA A 4 -4.05 9.93 6.78
C ALA A 4 -3.42 10.29 5.44
N VAL A 5 -3.63 11.51 4.99
CA VAL A 5 -3.19 11.98 3.66
C VAL A 5 -2.17 13.11 3.77
N VAL A 6 -1.31 13.19 2.76
CA VAL A 6 -0.38 14.32 2.58
C VAL A 6 -1.17 15.60 2.37
N ARG A 7 -0.82 16.67 3.09
CA ARG A 7 -1.44 17.99 2.99
C ARG A 7 -1.25 18.63 1.62
N GLN A 8 -2.15 19.55 1.25
CA GLN A 8 -2.05 20.32 0.01
C GLN A 8 -0.74 21.13 -0.06
N ASN A 9 -0.32 21.69 1.08
CA ASN A 9 0.98 22.30 1.24
C ASN A 9 1.81 21.42 2.17
N PRO A 10 2.69 20.55 1.62
CA PRO A 10 3.49 19.62 2.40
C PRO A 10 4.33 20.34 3.45
N ASP A 11 4.23 19.94 4.71
CA ASP A 11 4.86 20.56 5.87
C ASP A 11 5.39 19.53 6.90
N GLY A 12 5.43 18.27 6.52
CA GLY A 12 5.83 17.15 7.37
C GLY A 12 4.70 16.54 8.21
N TYR A 13 3.46 17.02 8.02
CA TYR A 13 2.28 16.51 8.71
C TYR A 13 1.28 15.91 7.73
N ALA A 14 0.40 15.05 8.26
CA ALA A 14 -0.74 14.48 7.54
C ALA A 14 -2.05 15.02 8.11
N ASP A 15 -3.08 15.08 7.27
CA ASP A 15 -4.44 15.33 7.70
C ASP A 15 -5.24 14.01 7.68
N VAL A 16 -6.08 13.81 8.69
CA VAL A 16 -7.04 12.70 8.68
C VAL A 16 -8.33 13.19 7.99
N VAL A 17 -8.65 12.58 6.86
CA VAL A 17 -9.79 12.96 6.03
C VAL A 17 -10.68 11.76 5.73
N GLU A 18 -11.94 12.04 5.36
CA GLU A 18 -12.78 11.05 4.69
C GLU A 18 -12.36 10.94 3.22
N LYS A 19 -12.00 9.75 2.78
CA LYS A 19 -11.57 9.46 1.41
C LYS A 19 -12.35 8.28 0.85
N GLU A 20 -12.72 8.36 -0.43
CA GLU A 20 -13.29 7.24 -1.16
C GLU A 20 -12.18 6.38 -1.76
N LEU A 21 -12.32 5.07 -1.64
CA LEU A 21 -11.46 4.12 -2.34
C LEU A 21 -11.95 3.95 -3.78
N ARG A 22 -11.02 3.84 -4.70
CA ARG A 22 -11.30 3.35 -6.05
C ARG A 22 -11.71 1.87 -6.01
N MET A 23 -12.32 1.39 -7.06
CA MET A 23 -12.55 -0.05 -7.23
C MET A 23 -11.22 -0.80 -7.38
N ILE A 24 -11.17 -2.02 -6.86
CA ILE A 24 -10.04 -2.92 -7.07
C ILE A 24 -9.98 -3.38 -8.53
N LYS A 25 -8.77 -3.61 -9.02
CA LYS A 25 -8.53 -4.23 -10.33
C LYS A 25 -8.58 -5.76 -10.21
N PRO A 26 -8.65 -6.48 -11.35
CA PRO A 26 -8.70 -7.95 -11.34
C PRO A 26 -7.59 -8.65 -10.55
N ASN A 27 -6.37 -8.06 -10.51
CA ASN A 27 -5.19 -8.60 -9.82
C ASN A 27 -4.97 -8.01 -8.42
N GLU A 28 -5.91 -7.22 -7.91
CA GLU A 28 -5.78 -6.54 -6.62
C GLU A 28 -6.71 -7.15 -5.56
N SER A 29 -6.40 -6.87 -4.30
CA SER A 29 -7.24 -7.21 -3.15
C SER A 29 -7.50 -5.98 -2.30
N LEU A 30 -8.71 -5.90 -1.73
CA LEU A 30 -9.11 -4.92 -0.73
C LEU A 30 -8.84 -5.48 0.66
N LEU A 31 -8.20 -4.69 1.51
CA LEU A 31 -7.91 -5.02 2.90
C LEU A 31 -8.71 -4.13 3.86
N ASP A 32 -9.23 -4.69 4.95
CA ASP A 32 -9.55 -3.95 6.17
C ASP A 32 -8.27 -3.90 7.01
N MET A 33 -7.76 -2.69 7.27
CA MET A 33 -6.45 -2.50 7.91
C MET A 33 -6.55 -2.70 9.43
N GLU A 34 -5.58 -3.44 10.00
CA GLU A 34 -5.44 -3.63 11.45
C GLU A 34 -4.40 -2.66 12.02
N TYR A 35 -3.24 -2.57 11.39
CA TYR A 35 -2.11 -1.74 11.83
C TYR A 35 -1.34 -1.19 10.62
N CYS A 36 -0.67 -0.07 10.85
CA CYS A 36 0.33 0.44 9.91
C CYS A 36 1.45 1.14 10.69
N GLY A 37 2.68 0.67 10.51
CA GLY A 37 3.87 1.30 11.06
C GLY A 37 4.12 2.67 10.44
N VAL A 38 4.86 3.51 11.15
CA VAL A 38 5.33 4.82 10.68
C VAL A 38 6.81 4.73 10.35
N CYS A 39 7.14 4.83 9.08
CA CYS A 39 8.50 4.87 8.58
C CYS A 39 9.00 6.31 8.46
N HIS A 40 10.31 6.52 8.51
CA HIS A 40 10.89 7.84 8.23
C HIS A 40 10.54 8.37 6.83
N THR A 41 10.36 7.47 5.87
CA THR A 41 9.91 7.79 4.50
C THR A 41 8.55 8.49 4.50
N ASP A 42 7.62 8.14 5.39
CA ASP A 42 6.31 8.80 5.49
C ASP A 42 6.48 10.29 5.84
N LEU A 43 7.45 10.62 6.72
CA LEU A 43 7.77 12.01 7.07
C LEU A 43 8.33 12.78 5.87
N HIS A 44 9.22 12.17 5.09
CA HIS A 44 9.77 12.77 3.88
C HIS A 44 8.70 13.00 2.80
N VAL A 45 7.79 12.04 2.62
CA VAL A 45 6.67 12.20 1.69
C VAL A 45 5.73 13.31 2.16
N ALA A 46 5.42 13.35 3.46
CA ALA A 46 4.58 14.39 4.07
C ALA A 46 5.24 15.79 4.01
N ALA A 47 6.58 15.87 4.05
CA ALA A 47 7.34 17.12 3.91
C ALA A 47 7.47 17.57 2.44
N GLY A 48 7.20 16.69 1.47
CA GLY A 48 7.35 16.98 0.05
C GLY A 48 8.78 16.85 -0.47
N ASP A 49 9.69 16.20 0.27
CA ASP A 49 11.10 16.03 -0.12
C ASP A 49 11.26 15.25 -1.43
N TYR A 50 10.29 14.42 -1.76
CA TYR A 50 10.21 13.67 -3.03
C TYR A 50 9.19 14.26 -4.01
N GLY A 51 8.88 15.55 -3.88
CA GLY A 51 7.87 16.26 -4.64
C GLY A 51 6.49 16.24 -3.95
N ASN A 52 5.62 17.15 -4.40
CA ASN A 52 4.28 17.27 -3.80
C ASN A 52 3.42 16.05 -4.12
N LYS A 53 3.01 15.33 -3.08
CA LYS A 53 2.13 14.14 -3.10
C LYS A 53 0.79 14.41 -2.41
N ALA A 54 0.31 15.64 -2.45
CA ALA A 54 -0.94 16.04 -1.80
C ALA A 54 -2.10 15.07 -2.09
N GLY A 55 -2.81 14.66 -1.05
CA GLY A 55 -3.94 13.76 -1.13
C GLY A 55 -3.60 12.26 -1.19
N THR A 56 -2.31 11.88 -1.30
CA THR A 56 -1.89 10.48 -1.20
C THR A 56 -2.02 10.00 0.24
N VAL A 57 -2.59 8.81 0.44
CA VAL A 57 -2.62 8.13 1.74
C VAL A 57 -1.23 7.61 2.04
N LEU A 58 -0.69 7.94 3.22
CA LEU A 58 0.61 7.49 3.68
C LEU A 58 0.61 6.01 4.10
N GLY A 59 1.79 5.49 4.40
CA GLY A 59 2.00 4.17 5.01
C GLY A 59 2.29 3.05 4.02
N HIS A 60 3.33 2.28 4.36
CA HIS A 60 3.79 1.13 3.57
C HIS A 60 4.33 0.00 4.46
N GLU A 61 3.97 0.01 5.74
CA GLU A 61 4.29 -1.02 6.74
C GLU A 61 2.99 -1.50 7.38
N GLY A 62 2.02 -1.86 6.53
CA GLY A 62 0.67 -2.17 6.98
C GLY A 62 0.40 -3.67 7.10
N ILE A 63 -0.51 -4.02 8.00
CA ILE A 63 -1.11 -5.35 8.13
C ILE A 63 -2.63 -5.19 8.06
N GLY A 64 -3.27 -6.04 7.27
CA GLY A 64 -4.73 -6.03 7.13
C GLY A 64 -5.29 -7.40 6.76
N ILE A 65 -6.60 -7.51 6.88
CA ILE A 65 -7.36 -8.72 6.53
C ILE A 65 -7.98 -8.53 5.15
N VAL A 66 -7.80 -9.50 4.28
CA VAL A 66 -8.40 -9.52 2.94
C VAL A 66 -9.92 -9.54 3.07
N LYS A 67 -10.57 -8.49 2.58
CA LYS A 67 -12.03 -8.30 2.56
C LYS A 67 -12.63 -8.70 1.21
N GLU A 68 -11.95 -8.36 0.13
CA GLU A 68 -12.39 -8.62 -1.24
C GLU A 68 -11.18 -8.94 -2.12
N ILE A 69 -11.36 -9.81 -3.10
CA ILE A 69 -10.34 -10.18 -4.08
C ILE A 69 -10.83 -9.91 -5.50
N GLY A 70 -9.92 -9.45 -6.35
CA GLY A 70 -10.16 -9.31 -7.79
C GLY A 70 -10.30 -10.64 -8.50
N SER A 71 -10.89 -10.63 -9.69
CA SER A 71 -11.26 -11.85 -10.44
C SER A 71 -10.08 -12.71 -10.88
N GLU A 72 -8.87 -12.17 -10.92
CA GLU A 72 -7.64 -12.88 -11.32
C GLU A 72 -6.78 -13.29 -10.11
N VAL A 73 -7.18 -12.92 -8.89
CA VAL A 73 -6.44 -13.26 -7.68
C VAL A 73 -6.61 -14.73 -7.33
N THR A 74 -5.48 -15.46 -7.29
CA THR A 74 -5.42 -16.88 -6.92
C THR A 74 -4.53 -17.15 -5.72
N SER A 75 -3.66 -16.19 -5.36
CA SER A 75 -2.68 -16.31 -4.27
C SER A 75 -3.27 -16.04 -2.89
N LEU A 76 -4.38 -15.27 -2.82
CA LEU A 76 -5.05 -14.84 -1.60
C LEU A 76 -6.51 -15.28 -1.57
N LYS A 77 -7.08 -15.34 -0.37
CA LYS A 77 -8.51 -15.54 -0.12
C LYS A 77 -9.02 -14.57 0.92
N VAL A 78 -10.32 -14.30 0.91
CA VAL A 78 -10.99 -13.50 1.95
C VAL A 78 -10.72 -14.12 3.32
N GLY A 79 -10.32 -13.27 4.28
CA GLY A 79 -9.93 -13.64 5.62
C GLY A 79 -8.43 -13.89 5.81
N ASP A 80 -7.61 -13.94 4.76
CA ASP A 80 -6.15 -14.00 4.92
C ASP A 80 -5.64 -12.69 5.53
N ARG A 81 -4.69 -12.78 6.50
CA ARG A 81 -3.94 -11.64 6.98
C ARG A 81 -2.72 -11.44 6.10
N VAL A 82 -2.52 -10.21 5.60
CA VAL A 82 -1.46 -9.89 4.65
C VAL A 82 -0.80 -8.55 4.96
N SER A 83 0.42 -8.37 4.46
CA SER A 83 1.17 -7.12 4.60
C SER A 83 0.92 -6.17 3.42
N VAL A 84 0.95 -4.87 3.72
CA VAL A 84 1.14 -3.77 2.75
C VAL A 84 2.60 -3.35 2.84
N ALA A 85 3.35 -3.54 1.75
CA ALA A 85 4.78 -3.18 1.71
C ALA A 85 5.02 -1.97 0.81
N TRP A 86 6.24 -1.41 0.88
CA TRP A 86 6.68 -0.30 0.01
C TRP A 86 6.46 -0.58 -1.47
N PHE A 87 6.88 -1.76 -1.93
CA PHE A 87 6.69 -2.17 -3.33
C PHE A 87 5.24 -2.57 -3.57
N PHE A 88 4.55 -1.80 -4.42
CA PHE A 88 3.16 -2.06 -4.77
C PHE A 88 3.04 -2.90 -6.05
N GLU A 89 3.66 -2.46 -7.14
CA GLU A 89 3.73 -3.23 -8.39
C GLU A 89 4.86 -2.74 -9.31
N GLY A 90 5.39 -3.64 -10.14
CA GLY A 90 6.20 -3.33 -11.30
C GLY A 90 5.39 -3.41 -12.59
N CYS A 91 6.00 -3.06 -13.75
CA CYS A 91 5.31 -3.13 -15.05
C CYS A 91 5.10 -4.56 -15.56
N GLY A 92 5.80 -5.56 -14.99
CA GLY A 92 5.70 -6.98 -15.34
C GLY A 92 6.46 -7.43 -16.61
N HIS A 93 6.99 -6.51 -17.41
CA HIS A 93 7.56 -6.87 -18.74
C HIS A 93 8.96 -6.29 -19.03
N CYS A 94 9.47 -5.36 -18.23
CA CYS A 94 10.85 -4.85 -18.42
C CYS A 94 11.91 -5.87 -17.98
N GLU A 95 13.15 -5.61 -18.35
CA GLU A 95 14.30 -6.45 -18.01
C GLU A 95 14.41 -6.79 -16.51
N TYR A 96 14.04 -5.86 -15.63
CA TYR A 96 14.06 -6.04 -14.19
C TYR A 96 12.91 -6.95 -13.71
N CYS A 97 11.69 -6.71 -14.19
CA CYS A 97 10.54 -7.51 -13.79
C CYS A 97 10.66 -8.96 -14.25
N VAL A 98 11.06 -9.21 -15.51
CA VAL A 98 11.19 -10.58 -16.03
C VAL A 98 12.37 -11.36 -15.46
N SER A 99 13.34 -10.67 -14.82
CA SER A 99 14.49 -11.29 -14.16
C SER A 99 14.35 -11.44 -12.64
N GLY A 100 13.18 -11.11 -12.06
CA GLY A 100 12.95 -11.19 -10.62
C GLY A 100 13.61 -10.05 -9.81
N ASN A 101 13.84 -8.92 -10.44
CA ASN A 101 14.41 -7.71 -9.85
C ASN A 101 13.44 -6.52 -9.94
N GLU A 102 12.16 -6.74 -9.72
CA GLU A 102 11.05 -5.80 -9.92
C GLU A 102 11.23 -4.49 -9.16
N THR A 103 11.95 -4.50 -8.03
CA THR A 103 12.25 -3.30 -7.25
C THR A 103 13.02 -2.23 -8.05
N PHE A 104 13.72 -2.63 -9.13
CA PHE A 104 14.42 -1.72 -10.04
C PHE A 104 13.59 -1.34 -11.28
N CYS A 105 12.34 -1.76 -11.35
CA CYS A 105 11.45 -1.38 -12.44
C CYS A 105 11.35 0.14 -12.55
N ARG A 106 11.51 0.68 -13.77
CA ARG A 106 11.45 2.12 -14.00
C ARG A 106 10.02 2.69 -13.88
N GLU A 107 9.02 1.83 -13.93
CA GLU A 107 7.61 2.15 -13.76
C GLU A 107 7.07 1.62 -12.41
N VAL A 108 7.97 1.39 -11.43
CA VAL A 108 7.60 0.88 -10.11
C VAL A 108 6.58 1.80 -9.44
N LYS A 109 5.58 1.21 -8.80
CA LYS A 109 4.66 1.91 -7.91
C LYS A 109 4.94 1.52 -6.47
N ASN A 110 4.87 2.51 -5.60
CA ASN A 110 5.18 2.38 -4.19
C ASN A 110 4.00 2.86 -3.35
N ALA A 111 3.58 2.04 -2.39
CA ALA A 111 2.50 2.36 -1.46
C ALA A 111 2.90 3.53 -0.56
N GLY A 112 1.97 4.44 -0.31
CA GLY A 112 2.23 5.65 0.48
C GLY A 112 3.01 6.74 -0.23
N TYR A 113 3.30 6.58 -1.53
CA TYR A 113 4.09 7.53 -2.33
C TYR A 113 3.51 7.77 -3.73
N SER A 114 3.51 6.77 -4.60
CA SER A 114 2.98 6.87 -5.96
C SER A 114 1.56 6.30 -6.10
N VAL A 115 1.15 5.53 -5.11
CA VAL A 115 -0.24 5.05 -4.90
C VAL A 115 -0.59 5.20 -3.43
N ASP A 116 -1.89 5.16 -3.10
CA ASP A 116 -2.36 5.19 -1.72
C ASP A 116 -1.78 4.03 -0.91
N GLY A 117 -1.42 4.31 0.34
CA GLY A 117 -0.83 3.38 1.29
C GLY A 117 -1.81 2.85 2.34
N GLY A 118 -1.25 2.34 3.45
CA GLY A 118 -1.97 1.61 4.49
C GLY A 118 -2.40 2.42 5.71
N MET A 119 -2.10 3.72 5.80
CA MET A 119 -2.56 4.56 6.94
C MET A 119 -4.01 5.01 6.73
N ALA A 120 -4.92 4.04 6.61
CA ALA A 120 -6.35 4.22 6.43
C ALA A 120 -7.10 3.03 7.02
N GLU A 121 -8.44 3.13 7.11
CA GLU A 121 -9.28 2.01 7.53
C GLU A 121 -9.25 0.84 6.53
N GLN A 122 -9.00 1.16 5.25
CA GLN A 122 -8.89 0.16 4.17
C GLN A 122 -7.74 0.52 3.24
N ALA A 123 -7.12 -0.49 2.62
CA ALA A 123 -6.09 -0.33 1.60
C ALA A 123 -6.27 -1.31 0.45
N ILE A 124 -5.71 -0.97 -0.70
CA ILE A 124 -5.64 -1.87 -1.86
C ILE A 124 -4.21 -2.35 -2.02
N VAL A 125 -4.04 -3.62 -2.30
CA VAL A 125 -2.73 -4.23 -2.60
C VAL A 125 -2.78 -4.99 -3.91
N THR A 126 -1.66 -5.08 -4.61
CA THR A 126 -1.48 -6.05 -5.70
C THR A 126 -1.25 -7.43 -5.07
N ALA A 127 -2.12 -8.38 -5.35
CA ALA A 127 -2.17 -9.66 -4.63
C ALA A 127 -0.88 -10.48 -4.72
N ASP A 128 -0.17 -10.41 -5.84
CA ASP A 128 1.08 -11.16 -6.06
C ASP A 128 2.24 -10.65 -5.22
N TYR A 129 2.15 -9.41 -4.70
CA TYR A 129 3.18 -8.79 -3.88
C TYR A 129 2.77 -8.61 -2.41
N ALA A 130 1.54 -8.98 -2.06
CA ALA A 130 1.10 -9.02 -0.67
C ALA A 130 1.56 -10.33 -0.01
N VAL A 131 2.27 -10.21 1.10
CA VAL A 131 2.81 -11.39 1.80
C VAL A 131 1.84 -11.81 2.90
N LYS A 132 1.47 -13.10 2.93
CA LYS A 132 0.66 -13.65 4.02
C LYS A 132 1.44 -13.62 5.33
N VAL A 133 0.81 -13.11 6.38
CA VAL A 133 1.34 -13.17 7.73
C VAL A 133 1.20 -14.59 8.26
N PRO A 134 2.27 -15.23 8.79
CA PRO A 134 2.21 -16.57 9.36
C PRO A 134 1.19 -16.66 10.51
N GLU A 135 0.52 -17.81 10.62
CA GLU A 135 -0.37 -18.07 11.74
C GLU A 135 0.39 -18.02 13.07
N GLY A 136 -0.21 -17.37 14.07
CA GLY A 136 0.37 -17.25 15.42
C GLY A 136 1.36 -16.09 15.59
N LEU A 137 1.67 -15.34 14.53
CA LEU A 137 2.42 -14.10 14.64
C LEU A 137 1.49 -12.96 15.08
N ASP A 138 1.91 -12.22 16.10
CA ASP A 138 1.19 -11.01 16.52
C ASP A 138 1.37 -9.95 15.42
N PRO A 139 0.27 -9.37 14.90
CA PRO A 139 0.37 -8.38 13.83
C PRO A 139 1.07 -7.07 14.24
N ILE A 140 1.36 -6.86 15.52
CA ILE A 140 2.10 -5.70 16.02
C ILE A 140 3.62 -5.97 16.07
N GLU A 141 4.06 -7.23 16.12
CA GLU A 141 5.47 -7.63 16.13
C GLU A 141 6.07 -7.69 14.73
#